data_5ea944a8bf064e636210b9070cbbeb0c
#
_entry.id   5ea944a8bf064e636210b9070cbbeb0c
#
_cell.length_a   1.000
_cell.length_b   1.000
_cell.length_c   1.000
_cell.angle_alpha   90.00
_cell.angle_beta   90.00
_cell.angle_gamma   90.00
#
_symmetry.space_group_name_H-M   'P 1'
#
loop_
_entity.id
_entity.type
_entity.pdbx_description
1 polymer ?
#
loop_
_entity_poly.entity_id
_entity_poly.type
_entity_poly.pdbx_seq_one_letter_code
_entity_poly.pdbx_strand_id
1 'polypeptide(L)'
;MAKRRVVTAIVAVVLGALTMSGAALAEDRQPQRDARDHRAFCERLESTAQALRARIGEIQAVQERIRAKIASGELTRQQEARAKHALRKLEALQEELQEKLERVLEIYGEKCQR
;
A
#
# COMPACT_ATOMS: atom_id res chain seq x y z
N MET A 1 0.95 13.35 -9.86
CA MET A 1 2.33 12.86 -9.98
C MET A 1 3.09 12.82 -8.66
N ALA A 2 2.87 13.77 -7.75
CA ALA A 2 3.49 13.70 -6.41
C ALA A 2 3.08 12.44 -5.64
N LYS A 3 1.85 11.99 -5.80
CA LYS A 3 1.35 10.77 -5.15
C LYS A 3 2.10 9.52 -5.61
N ARG A 4 2.44 9.43 -6.90
CA ARG A 4 3.22 8.31 -7.43
C ARG A 4 4.64 8.27 -6.86
N ARG A 5 5.25 9.43 -6.67
CA ARG A 5 6.60 9.51 -6.11
C ARG A 5 6.64 9.04 -4.65
N VAL A 6 5.65 9.44 -3.85
CA VAL A 6 5.57 9.03 -2.45
C VAL A 6 5.39 7.51 -2.35
N VAL A 7 4.52 6.96 -3.17
CA VAL A 7 4.23 5.53 -3.20
C VAL A 7 5.44 4.73 -3.70
N THR A 8 6.13 5.22 -4.72
CA THR A 8 7.36 4.62 -5.23
C THR A 8 8.47 4.67 -4.17
N ALA A 9 8.54 5.76 -3.40
CA ALA A 9 9.53 5.90 -2.33
C ALA A 9 9.32 4.85 -1.23
N ILE A 10 8.08 4.57 -0.86
CA ILE A 10 7.77 3.54 0.14
C ILE A 10 8.23 2.16 -0.34
N VAL A 11 7.94 1.83 -1.59
CA VAL A 11 8.40 0.57 -2.19
C VAL A 11 9.92 0.51 -2.26
N ALA A 12 10.56 1.62 -2.63
CA ALA A 12 12.00 1.70 -2.70
C ALA A 12 12.66 1.51 -1.33
N VAL A 13 12.05 2.04 -0.27
CA VAL A 13 12.57 1.86 1.09
C VAL A 13 12.54 0.38 1.50
N VAL A 14 11.46 -0.31 1.20
CA VAL A 14 11.34 -1.74 1.50
C VAL A 14 12.38 -2.54 0.71
N LEU A 15 12.53 -2.24 -0.57
CA LEU A 15 13.52 -2.90 -1.42
C LEU A 15 14.96 -2.53 -1.01
N GLY A 16 15.18 -1.29 -0.64
CA GLY A 16 16.47 -0.82 -0.16
C GLY A 16 16.91 -1.52 1.12
N ALA A 17 15.99 -1.70 2.06
CA ALA A 17 16.27 -2.41 3.30
C ALA A 17 16.64 -3.87 3.02
N LEU A 18 15.98 -4.50 2.08
CA LEU A 18 16.27 -5.86 1.64
C LEU A 18 17.66 -5.98 1.03
N THR A 19 18.01 -5.05 0.15
CA THR A 19 19.30 -5.05 -0.53
C THR A 19 20.44 -4.87 0.47
N MET A 20 20.27 -3.97 1.43
CA MET A 20 21.27 -3.74 2.48
C MET A 20 21.42 -4.97 3.39
N SER A 21 20.31 -5.58 3.77
CA SER A 21 20.33 -6.79 4.59
C SER A 21 21.01 -7.95 3.86
N GLY A 22 20.73 -8.11 2.58
CA GLY A 22 21.35 -9.15 1.78
C GLY A 22 22.84 -8.98 1.63
N ALA A 23 23.30 -7.74 1.43
CA ALA A 23 24.74 -7.47 1.30
C ALA A 23 25.50 -7.72 2.62
N ALA A 24 24.93 -7.33 3.75
CA ALA A 24 25.55 -7.56 5.05
C ALA A 24 25.61 -9.04 5.41
N LEU A 25 24.64 -9.82 5.00
CA LEU A 25 24.54 -11.24 5.30
C LEU A 25 25.46 -12.12 4.46
N ALA A 26 25.80 -11.68 3.26
CA ALA A 26 26.65 -12.44 2.37
C ALA A 26 28.03 -12.72 2.96
N GLU A 27 28.47 -11.89 3.91
CA GLU A 27 29.77 -12.03 4.54
C GLU A 27 29.77 -13.01 5.71
N ASP A 28 28.67 -13.09 6.46
CA ASP A 28 28.61 -13.88 7.71
C ASP A 28 28.04 -15.28 7.55
N ARG A 29 27.27 -15.53 6.54
CA ARG A 29 26.70 -16.83 6.16
C ARG A 29 26.24 -17.74 7.30
N GLN A 30 25.66 -17.17 8.34
CA GLN A 30 25.08 -17.98 9.39
C GLN A 30 23.63 -18.34 9.06
N PRO A 31 23.28 -19.64 8.98
CA PRO A 31 21.91 -20.04 8.61
C PRO A 31 20.84 -19.47 9.52
N GLN A 32 21.17 -19.24 10.79
CA GLN A 32 20.25 -18.66 11.75
C GLN A 32 19.96 -17.18 11.46
N ARG A 33 20.97 -16.44 11.02
CA ARG A 33 20.78 -15.04 10.62
C ARG A 33 19.94 -14.94 9.36
N ASP A 34 20.22 -15.78 8.37
CA ASP A 34 19.46 -15.82 7.13
C ASP A 34 17.99 -16.13 7.42
N ALA A 35 17.71 -17.07 8.31
CA ALA A 35 16.35 -17.40 8.70
C ALA A 35 15.65 -16.24 9.42
N ARG A 36 16.36 -15.52 10.30
CA ARG A 36 15.83 -14.36 11.00
C ARG A 36 15.52 -13.22 10.05
N ASP A 37 16.44 -12.94 9.13
CA ASP A 37 16.25 -11.87 8.15
C ASP A 37 15.14 -12.17 7.17
N HIS A 38 15.03 -13.43 6.77
CA HIS A 38 13.92 -13.87 5.94
C HIS A 38 12.59 -13.69 6.67
N ARG A 39 12.53 -14.07 7.94
CA ARG A 39 11.34 -13.90 8.77
C ARG A 39 10.99 -12.42 8.93
N ALA A 40 11.98 -11.58 9.21
CA ALA A 40 11.78 -10.13 9.34
C ALA A 40 11.28 -9.52 8.03
N PHE A 41 11.79 -9.97 6.90
CA PHE A 41 11.33 -9.56 5.59
C PHE A 41 9.87 -9.92 5.38
N CYS A 42 9.49 -11.16 5.68
CA CYS A 42 8.11 -11.62 5.55
C CYS A 42 7.15 -10.88 6.47
N GLU A 43 7.59 -10.57 7.69
CA GLU A 43 6.82 -9.78 8.65
C GLU A 43 6.60 -8.35 8.14
N ARG A 44 7.60 -7.75 7.51
CA ARG A 44 7.46 -6.41 6.90
C ARG A 44 6.47 -6.43 5.75
N LEU A 45 6.51 -7.48 4.92
CA LEU A 45 5.54 -7.62 3.83
C LEU A 45 4.12 -7.74 4.38
N GLU A 46 3.94 -8.53 5.43
CA GLU A 46 2.65 -8.65 6.11
C GLU A 46 2.16 -7.31 6.65
N SER A 47 3.03 -6.60 7.36
CA SER A 47 2.70 -5.28 7.91
C SER A 47 2.33 -4.30 6.80
N THR A 48 3.08 -4.31 5.71
CA THR A 48 2.80 -3.46 4.55
C THR A 48 1.44 -3.80 3.94
N ALA A 49 1.15 -5.09 3.77
CA ALA A 49 -0.14 -5.53 3.25
C ALA A 49 -1.29 -5.09 4.15
N GLN A 50 -1.15 -5.22 5.46
CA GLN A 50 -2.16 -4.79 6.42
C GLN A 50 -2.37 -3.28 6.38
N ALA A 51 -1.29 -2.51 6.30
CA ALA A 51 -1.36 -1.05 6.19
C ALA A 51 -2.07 -0.62 4.90
N LEU A 52 -1.78 -1.29 3.79
CA LEU A 52 -2.44 -1.01 2.51
C LEU A 52 -3.93 -1.34 2.56
N ARG A 53 -4.30 -2.47 3.16
CA ARG A 53 -5.70 -2.84 3.33
C ARG A 53 -6.46 -1.84 4.20
N ALA A 54 -5.84 -1.41 5.30
CA ALA A 54 -6.45 -0.42 6.18
C ALA A 54 -6.68 0.90 5.45
N ARG A 55 -5.71 1.33 4.66
CA ARG A 55 -5.80 2.56 3.88
C ARG A 55 -6.89 2.47 2.81
N ILE A 56 -6.96 1.36 2.12
CA ILE A 56 -8.02 1.11 1.13
C ILE A 56 -9.38 1.17 1.81
N GLY A 57 -9.53 0.57 2.98
CA GLY A 57 -10.77 0.62 3.75
C GLY A 57 -11.17 2.03 4.16
N GLU A 58 -10.21 2.85 4.57
CA GLU A 58 -10.45 4.26 4.90
C GLU A 58 -10.93 5.04 3.67
N ILE A 59 -10.31 4.81 2.53
CA ILE A 59 -10.70 5.46 1.27
C ILE A 59 -12.12 5.06 0.89
N GLN A 60 -12.47 3.79 1.00
CA GLN A 60 -13.82 3.30 0.72
C GLN A 60 -14.86 3.93 1.64
N ALA A 61 -14.54 4.09 2.92
CA ALA A 61 -15.44 4.73 3.87
C ALA A 61 -15.68 6.20 3.51
N VAL A 62 -14.63 6.92 3.10
CA VAL A 62 -14.77 8.31 2.66
C VAL A 62 -15.60 8.40 1.38
N GLN A 63 -15.37 7.49 0.43
CA GLN A 63 -16.15 7.43 -0.81
C GLN A 63 -17.63 7.23 -0.52
N GLU A 64 -17.97 6.34 0.39
CA GLU A 64 -19.36 6.11 0.78
C GLU A 64 -20.01 7.34 1.38
N ARG A 65 -19.29 8.05 2.24
CA ARG A 65 -19.79 9.31 2.84
C ARG A 65 -20.05 10.36 1.77
N ILE A 66 -19.15 10.48 0.81
CA ILE A 66 -19.31 11.45 -0.28
C ILE A 66 -20.52 11.08 -1.14
N ARG A 67 -20.67 9.80 -1.48
CA ARG A 67 -21.82 9.32 -2.27
C ARG A 67 -23.13 9.57 -1.53
N ALA A 68 -23.14 9.34 -0.22
CA ALA A 68 -24.32 9.59 0.60
C ALA A 68 -24.71 11.07 0.61
N LYS A 69 -23.73 11.96 0.69
CA LYS A 69 -23.98 13.40 0.62
C LYS A 69 -24.51 13.83 -0.74
N ILE A 70 -23.96 13.29 -1.82
CA ILE A 70 -24.47 13.56 -3.18
C ILE A 70 -25.91 13.07 -3.28
N ALA A 71 -26.20 11.87 -2.78
CA ALA A 71 -27.53 11.28 -2.84
C ALA A 71 -28.57 12.03 -2.00
N SER A 72 -28.13 12.71 -0.95
CA SER A 72 -29.04 13.49 -0.08
C SER A 72 -29.68 14.68 -0.77
N GLY A 73 -29.07 15.16 -1.85
CA GLY A 73 -29.55 16.35 -2.56
C GLY A 73 -29.34 17.67 -1.84
N GLU A 74 -28.62 17.68 -0.73
CA GLU A 74 -28.38 18.89 0.06
C GLU A 74 -27.25 19.75 -0.47
N LEU A 75 -26.47 19.24 -1.42
CA LEU A 75 -25.32 19.95 -1.95
C LEU A 75 -25.72 20.92 -3.07
N THR A 76 -25.06 22.08 -3.11
CA THR A 76 -25.16 22.98 -4.25
C THR A 76 -24.46 22.36 -5.45
N ARG A 77 -24.70 22.90 -6.67
CA ARG A 77 -24.05 22.41 -7.87
C ARG A 77 -22.53 22.42 -7.78
N GLN A 78 -21.97 23.49 -7.18
CA GLN A 78 -20.53 23.60 -7.01
C GLN A 78 -20.01 22.55 -6.02
N GLN A 79 -20.72 22.35 -4.93
CA GLN A 79 -20.35 21.35 -3.93
C GLN A 79 -20.44 19.95 -4.51
N GLU A 80 -21.47 19.66 -5.29
CA GLU A 80 -21.64 18.37 -5.96
C GLU A 80 -20.51 18.11 -6.95
N ALA A 81 -20.14 19.12 -7.75
CA ALA A 81 -19.03 18.99 -8.69
C ALA A 81 -17.72 18.69 -7.99
N ARG A 82 -17.46 19.36 -6.86
CA ARG A 82 -16.27 19.10 -6.03
C ARG A 82 -16.28 17.71 -5.43
N ALA A 83 -17.45 17.29 -4.96
CA ALA A 83 -17.61 15.96 -4.39
C ALA A 83 -17.34 14.87 -5.41
N LYS A 84 -17.87 15.01 -6.62
CA LYS A 84 -17.64 14.08 -7.72
C LYS A 84 -16.16 14.05 -8.13
N HIS A 85 -15.51 15.19 -8.13
CA HIS A 85 -14.09 15.28 -8.43
C HIS A 85 -13.25 14.57 -7.35
N ALA A 86 -13.61 14.76 -6.10
CA ALA A 86 -12.96 14.07 -4.97
C ALA A 86 -13.14 12.56 -5.07
N LEU A 87 -14.33 12.10 -5.45
CA LEU A 87 -14.57 10.66 -5.67
C LEU A 87 -13.64 10.08 -6.73
N ARG A 88 -13.49 10.78 -7.85
CA ARG A 88 -12.62 10.30 -8.92
C ARG A 88 -11.16 10.20 -8.47
N LYS A 89 -10.70 11.17 -7.69
CA LYS A 89 -9.35 11.14 -7.13
C LYS A 89 -9.17 9.98 -6.15
N LEU A 90 -10.17 9.73 -5.32
CA LEU A 90 -10.12 8.63 -4.36
C LEU A 90 -10.15 7.28 -5.07
N GLU A 91 -10.94 7.15 -6.14
CA GLU A 91 -10.97 5.93 -6.94
C GLU A 91 -9.60 5.64 -7.57
N ALA A 92 -8.95 6.66 -8.13
CA ALA A 92 -7.61 6.50 -8.70
C ALA A 92 -6.60 6.09 -7.64
N LEU A 93 -6.66 6.71 -6.46
CA LEU A 93 -5.78 6.36 -5.35
C LEU A 93 -6.04 4.93 -4.86
N GLN A 94 -7.30 4.54 -4.77
CA GLN A 94 -7.67 3.18 -4.39
C GLN A 94 -7.07 2.15 -5.36
N GLU A 95 -7.18 2.39 -6.66
CA GLU A 95 -6.60 1.51 -7.67
C GLU A 95 -5.09 1.37 -7.51
N GLU A 96 -4.39 2.49 -7.29
CA GLU A 96 -2.94 2.47 -7.06
C GLU A 96 -2.56 1.63 -5.84
N LEU A 97 -3.31 1.78 -4.75
CA LEU A 97 -3.06 1.03 -3.53
C LEU A 97 -3.38 -0.46 -3.70
N GLN A 98 -4.42 -0.78 -4.45
CA GLN A 98 -4.77 -2.17 -4.75
C GLN A 98 -3.70 -2.85 -5.59
N GLU A 99 -3.16 -2.17 -6.59
CA GLU A 99 -2.05 -2.70 -7.40
C GLU A 99 -0.82 -2.98 -6.54
N LYS A 100 -0.52 -2.08 -5.61
CA LYS A 100 0.58 -2.27 -4.69
C LYS A 100 0.37 -3.43 -3.74
N LEU A 101 -0.84 -3.55 -3.23
CA LEU A 101 -1.20 -4.68 -2.37
C LEU A 101 -1.03 -6.00 -3.12
N GLU A 102 -1.47 -6.06 -4.36
CA GLU A 102 -1.29 -7.25 -5.20
C GLU A 102 0.18 -7.62 -5.36
N ARG A 103 1.04 -6.63 -5.62
CA ARG A 103 2.48 -6.88 -5.74
C ARG A 103 3.09 -7.38 -4.43
N VAL A 104 2.71 -6.77 -3.32
CA VAL A 104 3.19 -7.20 -2.00
C VAL A 104 2.77 -8.64 -1.73
N LEU A 105 1.52 -8.98 -2.02
CA LEU A 105 1.00 -10.34 -1.82
C LEU A 105 1.66 -11.34 -2.76
N GLU A 106 1.95 -10.95 -3.98
CA GLU A 106 2.70 -11.76 -4.93
C GLU A 106 4.09 -12.11 -4.39
N ILE A 107 4.83 -11.11 -3.95
CA ILE A 107 6.16 -11.30 -3.38
C ILE A 107 6.08 -12.19 -2.14
N TYR A 108 5.10 -11.95 -1.29
CA TYR A 108 4.88 -12.75 -0.09
C TYR A 108 4.61 -14.21 -0.46
N GLY A 109 3.74 -14.44 -1.45
CA GLY A 109 3.43 -15.78 -1.92
C GLY A 109 4.65 -16.51 -2.47
N GLU A 110 5.49 -15.82 -3.22
CA GLU A 110 6.69 -16.41 -3.81
C GLU A 110 7.77 -16.70 -2.77
N LYS A 111 7.99 -15.81 -1.82
CA LYS A 111 9.14 -15.85 -0.93
C LYS A 111 8.84 -16.31 0.48
N CYS A 112 7.61 -16.22 0.92
CA CYS A 112 7.24 -16.46 2.32
C CYS A 112 6.32 -17.66 2.54
N GLN A 113 5.72 -18.20 1.51
CA GLN A 113 4.77 -19.32 1.62
C GLN A 113 5.36 -20.64 1.14
N ARG A 114 6.64 -20.82 1.28
CA ARG A 114 7.26 -22.09 0.94
C ARG A 114 7.49 -22.95 2.15
#